data_40ee1cf9e62236e80ac350078be1f332
#
_entry.id   40ee1cf9e62236e80ac350078be1f332
#
_cell.length_a   1.000
_cell.length_b   1.000
_cell.length_c   1.000
_cell.angle_alpha   90.00
_cell.angle_beta   90.00
_cell.angle_gamma   90.00
#
_symmetry.space_group_name_H-M   'P 1'
#
loop_
_entity.id
_entity.type
_entity.pdbx_description
1 polymer ?
#
loop_
_entity_poly.entity_id
_entity_poly.type
_entity_poly.pdbx_seq_one_letter_code
_entity_poly.pdbx_strand_id
1 'polypeptide(L)'
;MLSIISAVIRCATERKRWIAFTVPMLAFFVADHAYAKYELVEFDVSDRYHSCSWTDNGNGTSTLGVSIDFKPSAGRTWGQAFLSRGILIYTYDKNGRMLESSDAAQAVFMSSIRHSIVYSGRGYVMYSGYLVGSGLNPPDDSQWGVTRAFTARVTVIVDNARVKDWPALSIRAGNHASSAGMNPGSYAGYHVAEIKGAAYLARYGGSGSCNVVNPVTPPEPPRSVAIDVTAPNWDLGELPRGEGKKSFSSIDDALCFKYSGSAVNGKRFVIDAASAGGTINGRYRLKNGTDTIPYTVELSGGAGNIPLPNTGGMTVPLDSSGLSCWMPTFTTDVPADAKVGQYHDVLTFTVVTKT
;
A
#
# COMPACT_ATOMS: atom_id res chain seq x y z
N MET A 1 -8.91 -1.11 -28.64
CA MET A 1 -8.60 -0.35 -29.86
C MET A 1 -7.23 0.28 -29.67
N LEU A 2 -6.18 -0.27 -30.28
CA LEU A 2 -4.85 0.30 -30.29
C LEU A 2 -4.74 1.29 -31.45
N SER A 3 -4.33 2.51 -31.20
CA SER A 3 -3.95 3.48 -32.22
C SER A 3 -2.42 3.57 -32.26
N ILE A 4 -1.83 3.18 -33.39
CA ILE A 4 -0.38 3.26 -33.65
C ILE A 4 -0.13 4.57 -34.38
N ILE A 5 0.70 5.46 -33.81
CA ILE A 5 1.21 6.65 -34.49
C ILE A 5 2.70 6.42 -34.80
N SER A 6 3.01 6.29 -36.09
CA SER A 6 4.39 6.22 -36.59
C SER A 6 4.86 7.63 -36.96
N ALA A 7 5.93 8.11 -36.35
CA ALA A 7 6.63 9.31 -36.78
C ALA A 7 7.93 8.94 -37.47
N VAL A 8 8.10 9.37 -38.72
CA VAL A 8 9.31 9.25 -39.52
C VAL A 8 10.17 10.49 -39.30
N ILE A 9 11.38 10.31 -38.79
CA ILE A 9 12.37 11.39 -38.73
C ILE A 9 13.32 11.25 -39.92
N ARG A 10 13.30 12.22 -40.83
CA ARG A 10 14.26 12.36 -41.92
C ARG A 10 15.52 13.06 -41.41
N CYS A 11 16.66 12.42 -41.62
CA CYS A 11 17.99 12.99 -41.42
C CYS A 11 18.31 13.93 -42.59
N ALA A 12 18.63 15.19 -42.29
CA ALA A 12 19.21 16.11 -43.24
C ALA A 12 20.68 16.31 -42.93
N THR A 13 21.52 15.90 -43.87
CA THR A 13 22.96 16.15 -43.88
C THR A 13 23.26 17.54 -44.41
N GLU A 14 23.95 18.38 -43.64
CA GLU A 14 24.66 19.54 -44.22
C GLU A 14 26.00 19.82 -43.53
N ARG A 15 26.93 19.96 -44.39
CA ARG A 15 28.35 20.37 -44.49
C ARG A 15 29.00 21.16 -43.36
N LYS A 16 30.22 20.74 -43.13
CA LYS A 16 31.35 21.35 -42.39
C LYS A 16 31.58 22.85 -42.70
N ARG A 17 31.72 23.63 -41.60
CA ARG A 17 32.64 24.78 -41.58
C ARG A 17 33.35 24.81 -40.24
N TRP A 18 34.69 24.68 -40.31
CA TRP A 18 35.62 24.81 -39.20
C TRP A 18 35.69 26.30 -38.81
N ILE A 19 35.26 26.66 -37.62
CA ILE A 19 35.63 27.94 -36.98
C ILE A 19 36.28 27.53 -35.67
N ALA A 20 37.57 27.80 -35.55
CA ALA A 20 38.33 27.64 -34.33
C ALA A 20 37.88 28.74 -33.33
N PHE A 21 37.08 28.38 -32.35
CA PHE A 21 36.83 29.23 -31.19
C PHE A 21 37.69 28.72 -30.04
N THR A 22 38.63 29.57 -29.61
CA THR A 22 39.31 29.45 -28.33
C THR A 22 38.26 29.63 -27.23
N VAL A 23 37.82 28.55 -26.60
CA VAL A 23 36.95 28.60 -25.44
C VAL A 23 37.82 28.88 -24.20
N PRO A 24 37.59 29.98 -23.46
CA PRO A 24 38.20 30.12 -22.15
C PRO A 24 37.65 29.01 -21.23
N MET A 25 38.56 28.24 -20.66
CA MET A 25 38.27 27.20 -19.68
C MET A 25 37.72 27.85 -18.40
N LEU A 26 36.39 28.11 -18.36
CA LEU A 26 35.71 28.43 -17.11
C LEU A 26 35.75 27.13 -16.28
N ALA A 27 36.62 27.11 -15.30
CA ALA A 27 36.57 26.14 -14.23
C ALA A 27 35.24 26.34 -13.48
N PHE A 28 34.21 25.57 -13.83
CA PHE A 28 33.05 25.42 -12.97
C PHE A 28 33.52 24.72 -11.69
N PHE A 29 33.76 25.50 -10.64
CA PHE A 29 33.73 24.95 -9.30
C PHE A 29 32.31 24.44 -9.09
N VAL A 30 32.13 23.13 -9.29
CA VAL A 30 30.97 22.46 -8.75
C VAL A 30 31.15 22.57 -7.24
N ALA A 31 30.47 23.55 -6.66
CA ALA A 31 30.32 23.58 -5.21
C ALA A 31 29.55 22.29 -4.88
N ASP A 32 30.28 21.27 -4.42
CA ASP A 32 29.70 20.16 -3.72
C ASP A 32 28.87 20.78 -2.60
N HIS A 33 27.55 20.75 -2.78
CA HIS A 33 26.65 21.08 -1.69
C HIS A 33 26.95 20.07 -0.60
N ALA A 34 27.68 20.48 0.42
CA ALA A 34 27.87 19.71 1.63
C ALA A 34 26.49 19.56 2.28
N TYR A 35 25.73 18.58 1.84
CA TYR A 35 24.58 18.11 2.60
C TYR A 35 25.12 17.67 3.94
N ALA A 36 24.69 18.34 4.98
CA ALA A 36 24.98 17.93 6.35
C ALA A 36 24.51 16.48 6.52
N LYS A 37 25.49 15.58 6.53
CA LYS A 37 25.25 14.16 6.48
C LYS A 37 24.97 13.70 7.90
N TYR A 38 23.71 13.44 8.20
CA TYR A 38 23.36 12.74 9.42
C TYR A 38 24.02 11.37 9.44
N GLU A 39 24.71 11.05 10.53
CA GLU A 39 25.27 9.73 10.73
C GLU A 39 24.19 8.81 11.31
N LEU A 40 24.01 7.65 10.68
CA LEU A 40 23.15 6.59 11.19
C LEU A 40 23.96 5.72 12.14
N VAL A 41 23.52 5.64 13.38
CA VAL A 41 24.06 4.74 14.39
C VAL A 41 22.96 3.79 14.88
N GLU A 42 23.35 2.60 15.28
CA GLU A 42 22.40 1.59 15.75
C GLU A 42 22.47 1.43 17.26
N PHE A 43 21.31 1.37 17.88
CA PHE A 43 21.15 1.22 19.32
C PHE A 43 19.86 0.46 19.67
N ASP A 44 19.78 -0.10 20.86
CA ASP A 44 18.61 -0.79 21.38
C ASP A 44 17.52 0.24 21.83
N VAL A 45 16.75 0.76 20.87
CA VAL A 45 15.80 1.88 21.05
C VAL A 45 14.40 1.41 21.42
N SER A 46 14.03 0.19 21.03
CA SER A 46 12.71 -0.38 21.26
C SER A 46 12.76 -1.81 21.76
N ASP A 47 11.69 -2.27 22.42
CA ASP A 47 11.57 -3.67 22.82
C ASP A 47 11.04 -4.52 21.69
N ARG A 48 9.99 -4.07 21.02
CA ARG A 48 9.33 -4.82 19.95
C ARG A 48 8.47 -3.94 19.06
N TYR A 49 8.09 -4.53 17.91
CA TYR A 49 7.03 -4.05 17.02
C TYR A 49 5.85 -5.02 17.09
N HIS A 50 4.63 -4.49 17.06
CA HIS A 50 3.42 -5.30 17.03
C HIS A 50 2.26 -4.57 16.34
N SER A 51 1.14 -5.26 16.11
CA SER A 51 -0.06 -4.70 15.49
C SER A 51 0.21 -4.06 14.11
N CYS A 52 1.02 -4.75 13.28
CA CYS A 52 1.30 -4.31 11.92
C CYS A 52 0.06 -4.44 11.03
N SER A 53 -0.19 -3.43 10.20
CA SER A 53 -1.31 -3.41 9.26
C SER A 53 -0.96 -2.62 8.01
N TRP A 54 -1.56 -3.02 6.88
CA TRP A 54 -1.53 -2.29 5.61
C TRP A 54 -2.95 -2.19 5.06
N THR A 55 -3.42 -0.99 4.77
CA THR A 55 -4.74 -0.73 4.19
C THR A 55 -4.57 0.13 2.95
N ASP A 56 -5.06 -0.32 1.80
CA ASP A 56 -5.18 0.50 0.60
C ASP A 56 -6.38 1.43 0.77
N ASN A 57 -6.18 2.73 0.60
CA ASN A 57 -7.24 3.73 0.78
C ASN A 57 -8.13 3.90 -0.46
N GLY A 58 -7.81 3.24 -1.59
CA GLY A 58 -8.57 3.33 -2.84
C GLY A 58 -8.39 4.65 -3.61
N ASN A 59 -7.60 5.60 -3.10
CA ASN A 59 -7.37 6.92 -3.67
C ASN A 59 -5.92 7.14 -4.16
N GLY A 60 -5.18 6.05 -4.43
CA GLY A 60 -3.77 6.09 -4.81
C GLY A 60 -2.80 6.15 -3.63
N THR A 61 -3.29 6.11 -2.40
CA THR A 61 -2.47 6.04 -1.19
C THR A 61 -2.78 4.78 -0.37
N SER A 62 -1.85 4.42 0.51
CA SER A 62 -2.06 3.39 1.52
C SER A 62 -1.74 3.92 2.92
N THR A 63 -2.45 3.40 3.92
CA THR A 63 -2.21 3.65 5.34
C THR A 63 -1.59 2.42 5.98
N LEU A 64 -0.43 2.59 6.59
CA LEU A 64 0.25 1.54 7.33
C LEU A 64 0.23 1.87 8.82
N GLY A 65 0.04 0.85 9.65
CA GLY A 65 0.06 0.96 11.10
C GLY A 65 1.08 0.04 11.73
N VAL A 66 1.78 0.51 12.76
CA VAL A 66 2.63 -0.31 13.61
C VAL A 66 2.62 0.25 15.02
N SER A 67 2.56 -0.62 16.02
CA SER A 67 2.81 -0.25 17.41
C SER A 67 4.24 -0.55 17.78
N ILE A 68 4.90 0.40 18.46
CA ILE A 68 6.31 0.33 18.85
C ILE A 68 6.42 0.52 20.34
N ASP A 69 6.98 -0.45 21.05
CA ASP A 69 7.30 -0.31 22.47
C ASP A 69 8.68 0.35 22.61
N PHE A 70 8.70 1.67 22.77
CA PHE A 70 9.93 2.43 22.93
C PHE A 70 10.53 2.26 24.32
N LYS A 71 11.84 2.08 24.37
CA LYS A 71 12.65 2.16 25.61
C LYS A 71 12.87 3.62 26.02
N PRO A 72 13.28 3.89 27.27
CA PRO A 72 13.74 5.23 27.66
C PRO A 72 14.84 5.73 26.72
N SER A 73 14.82 7.02 26.38
CA SER A 73 15.86 7.60 25.51
C SER A 73 17.23 7.75 26.20
N ALA A 74 17.22 7.82 27.53
CA ALA A 74 18.46 7.90 28.32
C ALA A 74 19.44 6.75 27.98
N GLY A 75 20.67 7.11 27.65
CA GLY A 75 21.71 6.18 27.23
C GLY A 75 21.52 5.62 25.79
N ARG A 76 20.52 6.09 25.03
CA ARG A 76 20.18 5.60 23.68
C ARG A 76 20.18 6.72 22.64
N THR A 77 21.12 7.64 22.79
CA THR A 77 21.29 8.82 21.91
C THR A 77 22.75 8.96 21.43
N TRP A 78 23.52 7.89 21.48
CA TRP A 78 24.94 7.91 21.12
C TRP A 78 25.74 8.98 21.89
N GLY A 79 25.43 9.18 23.19
CA GLY A 79 26.07 10.22 24.03
C GLY A 79 25.66 11.66 23.69
N GLN A 80 24.68 11.84 22.80
CA GLN A 80 24.20 13.14 22.37
C GLN A 80 22.92 13.55 23.10
N ALA A 81 22.55 14.83 22.97
CA ALA A 81 21.28 15.31 23.50
C ALA A 81 20.11 14.71 22.70
N PHE A 82 19.10 14.22 23.40
CA PHE A 82 17.85 13.76 22.79
C PHE A 82 17.06 14.98 22.28
N LEU A 83 16.65 14.93 21.01
CA LEU A 83 15.83 15.97 20.39
C LEU A 83 14.36 15.50 20.24
N SER A 84 14.17 14.31 19.73
CA SER A 84 12.84 13.67 19.64
C SER A 84 12.96 12.18 19.38
N ARG A 85 11.83 11.47 19.45
CA ARG A 85 11.69 10.18 18.82
C ARG A 85 11.79 10.37 17.30
N GLY A 86 12.22 9.33 16.61
CA GLY A 86 12.31 9.29 15.17
C GLY A 86 11.70 8.01 14.60
N ILE A 87 11.15 8.10 13.42
CA ILE A 87 10.68 6.97 12.63
C ILE A 87 11.43 6.97 11.32
N LEU A 88 12.18 5.90 11.06
CA LEU A 88 12.91 5.73 9.81
C LEU A 88 12.08 4.87 8.87
N ILE A 89 11.87 5.38 7.66
CA ILE A 89 11.14 4.69 6.60
C ILE A 89 12.13 4.29 5.51
N TYR A 90 12.08 3.03 5.12
CA TYR A 90 12.87 2.45 4.04
C TYR A 90 11.92 2.02 2.93
N THR A 91 12.10 2.58 1.74
CA THR A 91 11.46 2.13 0.50
C THR A 91 12.49 1.48 -0.42
N TYR A 92 12.04 0.68 -1.37
CA TYR A 92 12.91 -0.17 -2.14
C TYR A 92 12.65 -0.07 -3.64
N ASP A 93 13.71 -0.25 -4.44
CA ASP A 93 13.60 -0.44 -5.88
C ASP A 93 13.10 -1.87 -6.21
N LYS A 94 12.87 -2.16 -7.47
CA LYS A 94 12.41 -3.48 -7.96
C LYS A 94 13.33 -4.66 -7.60
N ASN A 95 14.56 -4.41 -7.15
CA ASN A 95 15.55 -5.42 -6.75
C ASN A 95 15.71 -5.51 -5.22
N GLY A 96 14.88 -4.79 -4.46
CA GLY A 96 14.97 -4.74 -2.98
C GLY A 96 16.09 -3.86 -2.45
N ARG A 97 16.70 -3.00 -3.28
CA ARG A 97 17.70 -2.04 -2.81
C ARG A 97 17.00 -0.80 -2.26
N MET A 98 17.49 -0.31 -1.14
CA MET A 98 16.96 0.89 -0.51
C MET A 98 17.02 2.09 -1.46
N LEU A 99 15.92 2.84 -1.54
CA LEU A 99 15.85 4.07 -2.34
C LEU A 99 16.34 5.26 -1.51
N GLU A 100 17.20 6.08 -2.11
CA GLU A 100 17.56 7.40 -1.60
C GLU A 100 16.47 8.41 -2.03
N SER A 101 15.44 8.58 -1.22
CA SER A 101 14.32 9.47 -1.53
C SER A 101 13.92 10.28 -0.32
N SER A 102 13.68 11.57 -0.52
CA SER A 102 13.12 12.46 0.52
C SER A 102 11.64 12.23 0.80
N ASP A 103 10.93 11.49 -0.08
CA ASP A 103 9.47 11.34 -0.04
C ASP A 103 9.04 9.89 0.20
N ALA A 104 9.71 9.19 1.13
CA ALA A 104 9.36 7.81 1.45
C ALA A 104 7.92 7.65 1.97
N ALA A 105 7.38 8.68 2.63
CA ALA A 105 5.98 8.75 3.04
C ALA A 105 5.45 10.19 2.93
N GLN A 106 4.17 10.36 2.63
CA GLN A 106 3.48 11.67 2.62
C GLN A 106 3.33 12.22 4.04
N ALA A 107 3.07 11.35 5.01
CA ALA A 107 2.93 11.72 6.41
C ALA A 107 3.25 10.54 7.33
N VAL A 108 3.86 10.85 8.48
CA VAL A 108 4.06 9.94 9.59
C VAL A 108 3.48 10.54 10.85
N PHE A 109 2.63 9.80 11.54
CA PHE A 109 1.99 10.21 12.78
C PHE A 109 2.47 9.30 13.91
N MET A 110 2.74 9.89 15.06
CA MET A 110 2.91 9.16 16.30
C MET A 110 1.70 9.47 17.17
N SER A 111 0.86 8.46 17.42
CA SER A 111 -0.52 8.61 17.86
C SER A 111 -1.32 9.52 16.87
N SER A 112 -1.73 10.71 17.20
CA SER A 112 -2.44 11.60 16.26
C SER A 112 -1.58 12.78 15.80
N ILE A 113 -0.32 12.87 16.26
CA ILE A 113 0.53 14.05 16.02
C ILE A 113 1.47 13.76 14.86
N ARG A 114 1.36 14.59 13.81
CA ARG A 114 2.19 14.51 12.61
C ARG A 114 3.64 14.88 12.95
N HIS A 115 4.59 14.27 12.23
CA HIS A 115 5.98 14.70 12.25
C HIS A 115 6.13 16.19 11.87
N SER A 116 7.14 16.85 12.41
CA SER A 116 7.43 18.24 12.12
C SER A 116 8.48 18.41 11.04
N ILE A 117 9.44 17.50 10.94
CA ILE A 117 10.57 17.58 10.01
C ILE A 117 10.93 16.22 9.42
N VAL A 118 11.52 16.27 8.24
CA VAL A 118 11.96 15.11 7.47
C VAL A 118 13.44 15.26 7.17
N TYR A 119 14.22 14.22 7.42
CA TYR A 119 15.63 14.15 7.10
C TYR A 119 15.94 13.00 6.18
N SER A 120 16.54 13.29 5.03
CA SER A 120 17.00 12.25 4.11
C SER A 120 18.35 11.68 4.59
N GLY A 121 18.40 10.37 4.72
CA GLY A 121 19.62 9.60 4.95
C GLY A 121 20.00 8.79 3.71
N ARG A 122 21.08 8.02 3.80
CA ARG A 122 21.45 7.06 2.76
C ARG A 122 20.53 5.83 2.82
N GLY A 123 19.60 5.75 1.87
CA GLY A 123 18.67 4.63 1.76
C GLY A 123 17.51 4.64 2.75
N TYR A 124 17.30 5.72 3.49
CA TYR A 124 16.16 5.88 4.40
C TYR A 124 15.75 7.34 4.53
N VAL A 125 14.57 7.57 5.07
CA VAL A 125 14.06 8.89 5.46
C VAL A 125 13.65 8.84 6.92
N MET A 126 14.18 9.76 7.74
CA MET A 126 13.76 9.91 9.12
C MET A 126 12.70 11.00 9.26
N TYR A 127 11.61 10.65 9.90
CA TYR A 127 10.53 11.53 10.32
C TYR A 127 10.67 11.80 11.81
N SER A 128 10.66 13.08 12.20
CA SER A 128 10.97 13.53 13.57
C SER A 128 9.96 14.60 14.00
N GLY A 129 9.71 14.69 15.30
CA GLY A 129 8.89 15.75 15.90
C GLY A 129 9.67 17.02 16.23
N TYR A 130 11.00 17.00 16.08
CA TYR A 130 11.85 18.16 16.40
C TYR A 130 11.98 19.09 15.21
N LEU A 131 11.79 20.39 15.42
CA LEU A 131 11.98 21.44 14.43
C LEU A 131 13.25 22.24 14.75
N VAL A 132 14.31 22.08 13.94
CA VAL A 132 15.57 22.80 14.09
C VAL A 132 15.38 24.30 13.92
N GLY A 133 15.91 25.09 14.83
CA GLY A 133 15.92 26.55 14.73
C GLY A 133 14.67 27.27 15.24
N SER A 134 13.62 26.58 15.59
CA SER A 134 12.42 27.19 16.17
C SER A 134 12.47 27.37 17.69
N GLY A 135 13.44 26.74 18.37
CA GLY A 135 13.43 26.63 19.83
C GLY A 135 12.27 25.79 20.38
N LEU A 136 11.46 25.24 19.48
CA LEU A 136 10.31 24.43 19.83
C LEU A 136 10.78 22.98 19.93
N ASN A 137 10.92 22.50 21.15
CA ASN A 137 10.85 21.08 21.44
C ASN A 137 9.48 20.55 20.95
N PRO A 138 9.35 19.24 20.64
CA PRO A 138 8.01 18.69 20.48
C PRO A 138 7.16 19.13 21.66
N PRO A 139 5.88 19.52 21.46
CA PRO A 139 5.00 19.86 22.57
C PRO A 139 5.14 18.82 23.69
N ASP A 140 5.16 19.25 24.94
CA ASP A 140 5.39 18.39 26.12
C ASP A 140 4.40 17.22 26.20
N ASP A 141 3.23 17.36 25.59
CA ASP A 141 2.18 16.33 25.44
C ASP A 141 2.38 15.45 24.19
N SER A 142 3.31 15.81 23.31
CA SER A 142 3.59 15.05 22.08
C SER A 142 4.39 13.79 22.39
N GLN A 143 3.92 12.64 21.88
CA GLN A 143 4.68 11.39 21.98
C GLN A 143 6.05 11.46 21.30
N TRP A 144 6.26 12.39 20.37
CA TRP A 144 7.58 12.62 19.77
C TRP A 144 8.64 13.09 20.79
N GLY A 145 8.22 13.83 21.84
CA GLY A 145 9.09 14.32 22.89
C GLY A 145 9.29 13.37 24.06
N VAL A 146 8.60 12.24 24.11
CA VAL A 146 8.61 11.35 25.29
C VAL A 146 9.94 10.66 25.45
N THR A 147 10.59 10.92 26.60
CA THR A 147 11.91 10.35 26.96
C THR A 147 11.80 9.02 27.72
N ARG A 148 10.70 8.78 28.43
CA ARG A 148 10.43 7.53 29.16
C ARG A 148 10.05 6.39 28.22
N ALA A 149 9.96 5.18 28.73
CA ALA A 149 9.38 4.05 28.01
C ALA A 149 7.87 4.25 27.78
N PHE A 150 7.38 3.90 26.61
CA PHE A 150 5.95 3.95 26.24
C PHE A 150 5.69 3.18 24.96
N THR A 151 4.44 2.83 24.73
CA THR A 151 4.01 2.26 23.46
C THR A 151 3.47 3.37 22.56
N ALA A 152 4.04 3.52 21.37
CA ALA A 152 3.58 4.44 20.34
C ALA A 152 2.79 3.68 19.28
N ARG A 153 1.62 4.22 18.88
CA ARG A 153 0.97 3.83 17.62
C ARG A 153 1.47 4.73 16.49
N VAL A 154 2.22 4.16 15.59
CA VAL A 154 2.74 4.87 14.42
C VAL A 154 1.83 4.59 13.23
N THR A 155 1.44 5.67 12.53
CA THR A 155 0.67 5.61 11.28
C THR A 155 1.48 6.27 10.17
N VAL A 156 1.64 5.57 9.05
CA VAL A 156 2.37 6.05 7.87
C VAL A 156 1.41 6.10 6.69
N ILE A 157 1.35 7.23 6.01
CA ILE A 157 0.62 7.38 4.75
C ILE A 157 1.64 7.41 3.63
N VAL A 158 1.53 6.47 2.69
CA VAL A 158 2.44 6.32 1.55
C VAL A 158 1.68 6.44 0.23
N ASP A 159 2.30 7.05 -0.76
CA ASP A 159 1.81 7.02 -2.13
C ASP A 159 2.05 5.62 -2.72
N ASN A 160 1.01 5.01 -3.29
CA ASN A 160 1.09 3.68 -3.91
C ASN A 160 2.10 3.62 -5.06
N ALA A 161 2.38 4.75 -5.72
CA ALA A 161 3.40 4.83 -6.75
C ALA A 161 4.83 4.58 -6.21
N ARG A 162 5.10 4.95 -4.94
CA ARG A 162 6.40 4.74 -4.28
C ARG A 162 6.70 3.28 -3.97
N VAL A 163 5.67 2.48 -3.80
CA VAL A 163 5.76 1.06 -3.47
C VAL A 163 5.24 0.17 -4.61
N LYS A 164 5.22 0.71 -5.84
CA LYS A 164 4.70 -0.01 -7.01
C LYS A 164 5.59 -1.18 -7.40
N ASP A 165 6.89 -0.94 -7.48
CA ASP A 165 7.86 -1.94 -7.98
C ASP A 165 8.31 -2.91 -6.88
N TRP A 166 8.20 -2.49 -5.61
CA TRP A 166 8.42 -3.29 -4.42
C TRP A 166 7.29 -3.01 -3.43
N PRO A 167 6.20 -3.82 -3.45
CA PRO A 167 5.00 -3.55 -2.66
C PRO A 167 5.18 -3.85 -1.17
N ALA A 168 6.22 -3.26 -0.58
CA ALA A 168 6.54 -3.30 0.84
C ALA A 168 7.42 -2.12 1.23
N LEU A 169 7.47 -1.83 2.53
CA LEU A 169 8.42 -0.90 3.13
C LEU A 169 8.78 -1.35 4.55
N SER A 170 9.85 -0.78 5.09
CA SER A 170 10.25 -1.03 6.48
C SER A 170 10.10 0.22 7.33
N ILE A 171 9.55 0.06 8.53
CA ILE A 171 9.38 1.09 9.54
C ILE A 171 10.28 0.75 10.71
N ARG A 172 11.28 1.60 11.02
CA ARG A 172 12.26 1.37 12.06
C ARG A 172 12.13 2.44 13.15
N ALA A 173 12.11 2.00 14.39
CA ALA A 173 12.15 2.89 15.55
C ALA A 173 13.49 3.62 15.62
N GLY A 174 13.49 4.86 16.11
CA GLY A 174 14.71 5.61 16.30
C GLY A 174 14.58 6.76 17.27
N ASN A 175 15.73 7.39 17.54
CA ASN A 175 15.82 8.68 18.20
C ASN A 175 16.58 9.66 17.29
N HIS A 176 16.12 10.88 17.25
CA HIS A 176 16.87 12.00 16.68
C HIS A 176 17.67 12.65 17.79
N ALA A 177 18.98 12.75 17.61
CA ALA A 177 19.91 13.28 18.59
C ALA A 177 20.88 14.28 17.96
N SER A 178 21.38 15.20 18.75
CA SER A 178 22.37 16.19 18.31
C SER A 178 23.43 16.41 19.37
N SER A 179 24.63 16.80 18.96
CA SER A 179 25.67 17.18 19.90
C SER A 179 25.28 18.42 20.71
N ALA A 180 25.42 18.37 22.03
CA ALA A 180 25.23 19.52 22.89
C ALA A 180 26.24 20.61 22.48
N GLY A 181 25.77 21.82 22.13
CA GLY A 181 26.59 22.95 21.76
C GLY A 181 26.73 23.25 20.27
N MET A 182 26.02 22.57 19.40
CA MET A 182 25.98 22.98 17.99
C MET A 182 25.29 24.32 17.79
N ASN A 183 25.99 25.23 17.13
CA ASN A 183 25.43 26.49 16.68
C ASN A 183 24.18 26.27 15.81
N PRO A 184 23.16 27.13 15.91
CA PRO A 184 22.05 27.13 14.97
C PRO A 184 22.61 27.34 13.55
N GLY A 185 22.69 26.28 12.76
CA GLY A 185 23.31 26.29 11.42
C GLY A 185 24.28 25.13 11.18
N SER A 186 24.75 24.45 12.22
CA SER A 186 25.51 23.22 12.07
C SER A 186 24.54 22.04 12.09
N TYR A 187 24.31 21.42 10.94
CA TYR A 187 23.35 20.34 10.72
C TYR A 187 23.91 18.95 11.00
N ALA A 188 24.97 18.81 11.82
CA ALA A 188 25.46 17.52 12.21
C ALA A 188 24.59 16.96 13.36
N GLY A 189 23.80 15.96 13.06
CA GLY A 189 22.96 15.22 13.99
C GLY A 189 23.14 13.74 13.79
N TYR A 190 22.64 12.96 14.75
CA TYR A 190 22.66 11.52 14.69
C TYR A 190 21.24 10.97 14.57
N HIS A 191 21.06 10.07 13.63
CA HIS A 191 19.89 9.23 13.53
C HIS A 191 20.20 7.91 14.25
N VAL A 192 19.66 7.75 15.44
CA VAL A 192 19.85 6.53 16.23
C VAL A 192 18.72 5.57 15.88
N ALA A 193 19.03 4.43 15.29
CA ALA A 193 18.05 3.46 14.81
C ALA A 193 18.05 2.19 15.66
N GLU A 194 16.89 1.52 15.76
CA GLU A 194 16.75 0.24 16.47
C GLU A 194 17.67 -0.83 15.87
N ILE A 195 18.57 -1.40 16.71
CA ILE A 195 19.57 -2.37 16.27
C ILE A 195 18.98 -3.71 15.81
N LYS A 196 17.83 -4.12 16.37
CA LYS A 196 17.17 -5.40 16.02
C LYS A 196 16.57 -5.42 14.63
N GLY A 197 16.48 -4.25 13.96
CA GLY A 197 15.93 -4.10 12.63
C GLY A 197 14.65 -3.26 12.59
N ALA A 198 13.86 -3.48 11.57
CA ALA A 198 12.67 -2.71 11.22
C ALA A 198 11.44 -3.62 11.06
N ALA A 199 10.26 -3.13 11.39
CA ALA A 199 9.02 -3.77 11.03
C ALA A 199 8.84 -3.71 9.50
N TYR A 200 8.82 -4.86 8.85
CA TYR A 200 8.60 -5.00 7.42
C TYR A 200 7.12 -5.21 7.14
N LEU A 201 6.52 -4.30 6.41
CA LEU A 201 5.13 -4.34 6.03
C LEU A 201 5.04 -4.53 4.52
N ALA A 202 4.34 -5.57 4.10
CA ALA A 202 4.09 -5.87 2.69
C ALA A 202 2.61 -5.67 2.37
N ARG A 203 2.31 -5.07 1.20
CA ARG A 203 0.94 -4.76 0.77
C ARG A 203 0.03 -6.00 0.73
N TYR A 204 0.61 -7.15 0.41
CA TYR A 204 -0.09 -8.43 0.33
C TYR A 204 0.32 -9.37 1.46
N GLY A 205 0.92 -8.85 2.52
CA GLY A 205 1.27 -9.55 3.74
C GLY A 205 0.10 -9.60 4.72
N GLY A 206 0.21 -10.48 5.71
CA GLY A 206 -0.77 -10.57 6.80
C GLY A 206 -0.77 -9.34 7.70
N SER A 207 -1.93 -9.05 8.29
CA SER A 207 -2.05 -8.08 9.37
C SER A 207 -1.97 -8.77 10.73
N GLY A 208 -1.50 -8.02 11.74
CA GLY A 208 -1.43 -8.48 13.14
C GLY A 208 -0.01 -8.69 13.65
N SER A 209 0.72 -9.68 13.14
CA SER A 209 2.13 -9.89 13.50
C SER A 209 3.05 -8.99 12.66
N CYS A 210 4.12 -8.48 13.30
CA CYS A 210 5.14 -7.72 12.59
C CYS A 210 6.33 -8.63 12.28
N ASN A 211 6.72 -8.69 11.01
CA ASN A 211 7.98 -9.32 10.62
C ASN A 211 9.12 -8.32 10.82
N VAL A 212 10.07 -8.63 11.69
CA VAL A 212 11.24 -7.77 11.95
C VAL A 212 12.39 -8.23 11.06
N VAL A 213 12.92 -7.33 10.26
CA VAL A 213 13.95 -7.63 9.26
C VAL A 213 15.10 -6.64 9.32
N ASN A 214 16.24 -7.02 8.76
CA ASN A 214 17.26 -6.05 8.41
C ASN A 214 16.76 -5.24 7.19
N PRO A 215 16.58 -3.90 7.31
CA PRO A 215 16.04 -3.11 6.21
C PRO A 215 17.01 -2.99 5.01
N VAL A 216 18.28 -3.33 5.17
CA VAL A 216 19.27 -3.33 4.08
C VAL A 216 19.09 -4.54 3.15
N THR A 217 18.59 -5.65 3.69
CA THR A 217 18.34 -6.91 2.99
C THR A 217 16.92 -7.40 3.24
N PRO A 218 15.90 -6.68 2.74
CA PRO A 218 14.52 -7.05 2.99
C PRO A 218 14.17 -8.35 2.26
N PRO A 219 13.27 -9.17 2.83
CA PRO A 219 12.75 -10.32 2.11
C PRO A 219 11.90 -9.87 0.90
N GLU A 220 11.89 -10.66 -0.17
CA GLU A 220 11.01 -10.37 -1.31
C GLU A 220 9.55 -10.29 -0.84
N PRO A 221 8.83 -9.21 -1.19
CA PRO A 221 7.44 -9.07 -0.76
C PRO A 221 6.57 -10.13 -1.45
N PRO A 222 5.49 -10.58 -0.81
CA PRO A 222 4.53 -11.45 -1.45
C PRO A 222 4.05 -10.79 -2.74
N ARG A 223 4.16 -11.50 -3.86
CA ARG A 223 3.65 -11.01 -5.15
C ARG A 223 2.14 -10.98 -5.11
N SER A 224 1.55 -9.97 -5.75
CA SER A 224 0.12 -10.03 -6.08
C SER A 224 -0.10 -11.28 -6.92
N VAL A 225 -1.08 -12.09 -6.55
CA VAL A 225 -1.49 -13.19 -7.41
C VAL A 225 -2.20 -12.56 -8.60
N ALA A 226 -1.61 -12.67 -9.81
CA ALA A 226 -2.32 -12.30 -11.01
C ALA A 226 -3.46 -13.33 -11.19
N ILE A 227 -4.69 -12.84 -11.24
CA ILE A 227 -5.89 -13.66 -11.43
C ILE A 227 -6.62 -13.10 -12.65
N ASP A 228 -6.71 -13.92 -13.69
CA ASP A 228 -7.54 -13.62 -14.85
C ASP A 228 -8.96 -14.09 -14.55
N VAL A 229 -9.94 -13.22 -14.75
CA VAL A 229 -11.35 -13.50 -14.50
C VAL A 229 -12.07 -13.68 -15.82
N THR A 230 -12.77 -14.80 -15.97
CA THR A 230 -13.70 -15.04 -17.07
C THR A 230 -15.11 -15.12 -16.50
N ALA A 231 -15.96 -14.18 -16.90
CA ALA A 231 -17.37 -14.14 -16.54
C ALA A 231 -18.19 -14.06 -17.82
N PRO A 232 -19.15 -14.97 -18.04
CA PRO A 232 -20.07 -14.91 -19.17
C PRO A 232 -21.14 -13.85 -18.95
N ASN A 233 -21.94 -13.58 -19.98
CA ASN A 233 -23.17 -12.82 -19.85
C ASN A 233 -24.28 -13.78 -19.41
N TRP A 234 -24.84 -13.56 -18.25
CA TRP A 234 -25.92 -14.36 -17.70
C TRP A 234 -27.28 -13.80 -18.11
N ASP A 235 -28.04 -14.58 -18.88
CA ASP A 235 -29.44 -14.28 -19.21
C ASP A 235 -30.35 -14.95 -18.19
N LEU A 236 -31.03 -14.15 -17.38
CA LEU A 236 -31.95 -14.66 -16.36
C LEU A 236 -33.31 -15.06 -16.95
N GLY A 237 -33.59 -14.68 -18.21
CA GLY A 237 -34.86 -14.92 -18.87
C GLY A 237 -36.02 -14.08 -18.29
N GLU A 238 -37.23 -14.63 -18.36
CA GLU A 238 -38.41 -14.01 -17.76
C GLU A 238 -38.38 -14.16 -16.24
N LEU A 239 -38.53 -13.04 -15.53
CA LEU A 239 -38.53 -13.01 -14.07
C LEU A 239 -39.98 -13.06 -13.56
N PRO A 240 -40.33 -14.05 -12.70
CA PRO A 240 -41.65 -14.10 -12.05
C PRO A 240 -41.82 -12.95 -11.06
N ARG A 241 -43.03 -12.52 -10.80
CA ARG A 241 -43.39 -11.59 -9.73
C ARG A 241 -43.03 -12.23 -8.37
N GLY A 242 -42.50 -11.43 -7.43
CA GLY A 242 -42.00 -11.91 -6.16
C GLY A 242 -40.63 -12.56 -6.28
N GLU A 243 -40.36 -13.53 -5.40
CA GLU A 243 -39.06 -14.21 -5.40
C GLU A 243 -38.95 -15.19 -6.57
N GLY A 244 -37.87 -15.05 -7.35
CA GLY A 244 -37.50 -15.92 -8.43
C GLY A 244 -36.08 -16.45 -8.27
N LYS A 245 -35.82 -17.67 -8.75
CA LYS A 245 -34.49 -18.27 -8.68
C LYS A 245 -34.08 -18.83 -10.05
N LYS A 246 -32.86 -18.45 -10.51
CA LYS A 246 -32.25 -18.95 -11.72
C LYS A 246 -30.86 -19.50 -11.40
N SER A 247 -30.67 -20.80 -11.62
CA SER A 247 -29.39 -21.48 -11.46
C SER A 247 -28.80 -21.82 -12.83
N PHE A 248 -27.50 -21.66 -12.95
CA PHE A 248 -26.73 -22.05 -14.13
C PHE A 248 -25.90 -23.30 -13.77
N SER A 249 -25.74 -24.21 -14.72
CA SER A 249 -25.03 -25.50 -14.50
C SER A 249 -24.07 -25.86 -15.62
N SER A 250 -24.06 -25.09 -16.73
CA SER A 250 -23.08 -25.26 -17.79
C SER A 250 -21.74 -24.64 -17.39
N ILE A 251 -20.65 -25.28 -17.76
CA ILE A 251 -19.30 -24.72 -17.56
C ILE A 251 -19.12 -23.38 -18.31
N ASP A 252 -19.83 -23.18 -19.41
CA ASP A 252 -19.83 -21.95 -20.19
C ASP A 252 -20.47 -20.77 -19.41
N ASP A 253 -21.32 -21.10 -18.43
CA ASP A 253 -21.96 -20.12 -17.56
C ASP A 253 -21.20 -19.90 -16.24
N ALA A 254 -20.09 -20.60 -16.05
CA ALA A 254 -19.32 -20.50 -14.81
C ALA A 254 -18.51 -19.21 -14.73
N LEU A 255 -18.43 -18.65 -13.52
CA LEU A 255 -17.42 -17.65 -13.18
C LEU A 255 -16.11 -18.35 -12.90
N CYS A 256 -15.10 -18.14 -13.74
CA CYS A 256 -13.82 -18.83 -13.62
C CYS A 256 -12.68 -17.84 -13.35
N PHE A 257 -11.76 -18.27 -12.46
CA PHE A 257 -10.52 -17.58 -12.13
C PHE A 257 -9.35 -18.44 -12.56
N LYS A 258 -8.47 -17.88 -13.42
CA LYS A 258 -7.23 -18.51 -13.87
C LYS A 258 -6.04 -17.79 -13.25
N TYR A 259 -5.09 -18.54 -12.70
CA TYR A 259 -3.97 -18.01 -11.94
C TYR A 259 -2.80 -19.02 -11.91
N SER A 260 -1.65 -18.63 -11.35
CA SER A 260 -0.58 -19.58 -11.06
C SER A 260 -0.91 -20.39 -9.79
N GLY A 261 -1.06 -21.70 -9.90
CA GLY A 261 -1.43 -22.58 -8.78
C GLY A 261 -0.45 -22.50 -7.60
N SER A 262 0.86 -22.38 -7.87
CA SER A 262 1.88 -22.20 -6.82
C SER A 262 1.72 -20.88 -6.05
N ALA A 263 1.16 -19.84 -6.67
CA ALA A 263 0.98 -18.53 -6.05
C ALA A 263 -0.18 -18.49 -5.06
N VAL A 264 -1.13 -19.44 -5.13
CA VAL A 264 -2.32 -19.48 -4.28
C VAL A 264 -2.22 -20.49 -3.14
N ASN A 265 -1.20 -21.35 -3.16
CA ASN A 265 -1.05 -22.44 -2.18
C ASN A 265 -1.01 -21.87 -0.74
N GLY A 266 -1.86 -22.48 0.13
CA GLY A 266 -2.01 -22.09 1.53
C GLY A 266 -2.67 -20.73 1.78
N LYS A 267 -3.12 -20.02 0.73
CA LYS A 267 -3.80 -18.73 0.85
C LYS A 267 -5.31 -18.88 0.79
N ARG A 268 -5.99 -17.93 1.42
CA ARG A 268 -7.45 -17.79 1.32
C ARG A 268 -7.80 -16.47 0.61
N PHE A 269 -8.90 -16.49 -0.11
CA PHE A 269 -9.33 -15.36 -0.94
C PHE A 269 -10.75 -14.95 -0.60
N VAL A 270 -10.98 -13.64 -0.53
CA VAL A 270 -12.32 -13.07 -0.56
C VAL A 270 -12.66 -12.78 -2.02
N ILE A 271 -13.75 -13.34 -2.49
CA ILE A 271 -14.35 -13.02 -3.79
C ILE A 271 -15.58 -12.17 -3.49
N ASP A 272 -15.66 -11.00 -4.09
CA ASP A 272 -16.80 -10.08 -3.99
C ASP A 272 -17.09 -9.44 -5.34
N ALA A 273 -18.23 -8.78 -5.46
CA ALA A 273 -18.62 -8.05 -6.65
C ALA A 273 -19.25 -6.71 -6.32
N ALA A 274 -18.99 -5.72 -7.19
CA ALA A 274 -19.66 -4.44 -7.18
C ALA A 274 -20.64 -4.38 -8.36
N SER A 275 -21.88 -3.94 -8.12
CA SER A 275 -22.93 -3.77 -9.12
C SER A 275 -22.95 -2.33 -9.63
N ALA A 276 -23.00 -2.13 -10.95
CA ALA A 276 -23.22 -0.83 -11.56
C ALA A 276 -24.61 -0.26 -11.20
N GLY A 277 -25.58 -1.16 -10.95
CA GLY A 277 -26.90 -0.82 -10.41
C GLY A 277 -26.85 -0.33 -8.96
N GLY A 278 -25.74 -0.58 -8.26
CA GLY A 278 -25.54 -0.31 -6.83
C GLY A 278 -26.19 -1.35 -5.93
N THR A 279 -26.01 -1.18 -4.63
CA THR A 279 -26.49 -2.11 -3.60
C THR A 279 -27.44 -1.40 -2.65
N ILE A 280 -28.59 -2.03 -2.32
CA ILE A 280 -29.53 -1.58 -1.28
C ILE A 280 -29.87 -2.76 -0.38
N ASN A 281 -29.81 -2.59 0.92
CA ASN A 281 -30.15 -3.62 1.91
C ASN A 281 -29.43 -4.96 1.67
N GLY A 282 -28.15 -4.91 1.24
CA GLY A 282 -27.35 -6.11 0.98
C GLY A 282 -27.71 -6.84 -0.32
N ARG A 283 -28.47 -6.21 -1.23
CA ARG A 283 -28.84 -6.79 -2.55
C ARG A 283 -28.40 -5.87 -3.68
N TYR A 284 -27.95 -6.43 -4.78
CA TYR A 284 -27.69 -5.74 -6.03
C TYR A 284 -28.99 -5.30 -6.71
N ARG A 285 -28.90 -4.50 -7.77
CA ARG A 285 -30.08 -4.01 -8.48
C ARG A 285 -29.91 -4.16 -9.99
N LEU A 286 -30.79 -4.95 -10.61
CA LEU A 286 -31.04 -4.83 -12.05
C LEU A 286 -31.81 -3.52 -12.31
N LYS A 287 -31.49 -2.81 -13.38
CA LYS A 287 -32.08 -1.51 -13.74
C LYS A 287 -32.75 -1.50 -15.11
N ASN A 288 -33.89 -0.79 -15.16
CA ASN A 288 -34.54 -0.33 -16.37
C ASN A 288 -34.90 1.16 -16.16
N GLY A 289 -34.02 2.08 -16.58
CA GLY A 289 -34.14 3.49 -16.25
C GLY A 289 -34.11 3.72 -14.75
N THR A 290 -35.20 4.22 -14.15
CA THR A 290 -35.35 4.43 -12.71
C THR A 290 -35.88 3.20 -11.98
N ASP A 291 -36.49 2.24 -12.70
CA ASP A 291 -37.07 1.05 -12.08
C ASP A 291 -35.97 0.04 -11.75
N THR A 292 -36.10 -0.64 -10.63
CA THR A 292 -35.08 -1.56 -10.13
C THR A 292 -35.67 -2.86 -9.61
N ILE A 293 -34.94 -3.97 -9.82
CA ILE A 293 -35.25 -5.28 -9.26
C ILE A 293 -34.05 -5.70 -8.39
N PRO A 294 -34.26 -5.87 -7.07
CA PRO A 294 -33.19 -6.35 -6.18
C PRO A 294 -32.88 -7.83 -6.43
N TYR A 295 -31.60 -8.18 -6.34
CA TYR A 295 -31.16 -9.55 -6.49
C TYR A 295 -29.89 -9.86 -5.67
N THR A 296 -29.65 -11.14 -5.45
CA THR A 296 -28.41 -11.68 -4.89
C THR A 296 -27.85 -12.77 -5.80
N VAL A 297 -26.58 -13.09 -5.64
CA VAL A 297 -25.94 -14.20 -6.33
C VAL A 297 -25.31 -15.12 -5.31
N GLU A 298 -25.48 -16.41 -5.45
CA GLU A 298 -24.72 -17.43 -4.74
C GLU A 298 -23.83 -18.14 -5.75
N LEU A 299 -22.51 -18.07 -5.51
CA LEU A 299 -21.54 -18.80 -6.33
C LEU A 299 -21.26 -20.14 -5.67
N SER A 300 -21.59 -21.25 -6.33
CA SER A 300 -21.41 -22.63 -5.83
C SER A 300 -20.27 -23.32 -6.55
N GLY A 301 -19.29 -23.87 -5.81
CA GLY A 301 -18.13 -24.56 -6.38
C GLY A 301 -17.47 -25.53 -5.41
N GLY A 302 -16.44 -26.25 -5.89
CA GLY A 302 -15.74 -27.26 -5.10
C GLY A 302 -15.09 -26.72 -3.83
N ALA A 303 -14.78 -25.42 -3.77
CA ALA A 303 -14.20 -24.74 -2.61
C ALA A 303 -15.25 -24.21 -1.61
N GLY A 304 -16.56 -24.42 -1.87
CA GLY A 304 -17.67 -23.93 -1.08
C GLY A 304 -18.53 -22.88 -1.78
N ASN A 305 -19.56 -22.41 -1.10
CA ASN A 305 -20.50 -21.42 -1.59
C ASN A 305 -20.11 -20.03 -1.14
N ILE A 306 -20.24 -19.05 -2.02
CA ILE A 306 -19.91 -17.66 -1.76
C ILE A 306 -21.15 -16.81 -2.01
N PRO A 307 -21.75 -16.19 -0.98
CA PRO A 307 -22.84 -15.25 -1.17
C PRO A 307 -22.30 -13.93 -1.70
N LEU A 308 -23.00 -13.33 -2.65
CA LEU A 308 -22.70 -12.00 -3.18
C LEU A 308 -23.94 -11.09 -3.04
N PRO A 309 -23.78 -9.90 -2.50
CA PRO A 309 -22.53 -9.26 -2.01
C PRO A 309 -21.91 -10.03 -0.83
N ASN A 310 -20.58 -10.19 -0.83
CA ASN A 310 -19.87 -10.89 0.23
C ASN A 310 -19.56 -9.95 1.41
N THR A 311 -20.59 -9.38 2.01
CA THR A 311 -20.45 -8.42 3.12
C THR A 311 -19.82 -9.02 4.39
N GLY A 312 -19.92 -10.35 4.55
CA GLY A 312 -19.29 -11.08 5.66
C GLY A 312 -17.81 -11.35 5.48
N GLY A 313 -17.25 -11.05 4.30
CA GLY A 313 -15.84 -11.31 4.00
C GLY A 313 -15.50 -12.80 4.04
N MET A 314 -16.45 -13.68 3.62
CA MET A 314 -16.25 -15.11 3.51
C MET A 314 -15.07 -15.41 2.61
N THR A 315 -14.23 -16.34 3.03
CA THR A 315 -13.01 -16.72 2.30
C THR A 315 -13.08 -18.13 1.77
N VAL A 316 -12.53 -18.33 0.58
CA VAL A 316 -12.34 -19.64 -0.04
C VAL A 316 -10.88 -19.88 -0.40
N PRO A 317 -10.39 -21.12 -0.41
CA PRO A 317 -9.14 -21.45 -1.07
C PRO A 317 -9.35 -21.43 -2.59
N LEU A 318 -8.31 -21.12 -3.35
CA LEU A 318 -8.25 -21.37 -4.79
C LEU A 318 -7.50 -22.69 -5.06
N ASP A 319 -7.90 -23.42 -6.09
CA ASP A 319 -7.33 -24.73 -6.41
C ASP A 319 -5.88 -24.61 -6.88
N SER A 320 -5.02 -25.52 -6.47
CA SER A 320 -3.60 -25.56 -6.88
C SER A 320 -3.38 -25.89 -8.35
N SER A 321 -4.42 -26.35 -9.08
CA SER A 321 -4.37 -26.59 -10.52
C SER A 321 -4.23 -25.30 -11.35
N GLY A 322 -4.50 -24.13 -10.73
CA GLY A 322 -4.45 -22.84 -11.41
C GLY A 322 -5.76 -22.41 -12.06
N LEU A 323 -6.85 -23.14 -11.84
CA LEU A 323 -8.18 -22.82 -12.30
C LEU A 323 -9.20 -23.12 -11.21
N SER A 324 -10.07 -22.15 -10.92
CA SER A 324 -11.22 -22.36 -10.02
C SER A 324 -12.45 -21.75 -10.64
N CYS A 325 -13.54 -22.52 -10.73
CA CYS A 325 -14.80 -22.10 -11.31
C CYS A 325 -15.95 -22.26 -10.32
N TRP A 326 -16.91 -21.34 -10.37
CA TRP A 326 -18.13 -21.36 -9.58
C TRP A 326 -19.35 -21.18 -10.47
N MET A 327 -20.40 -21.94 -10.17
CA MET A 327 -21.71 -21.84 -10.84
C MET A 327 -22.57 -20.81 -10.11
N PRO A 328 -23.07 -19.78 -10.80
CA PRO A 328 -23.91 -18.79 -10.18
C PRO A 328 -25.37 -19.24 -10.08
N THR A 329 -25.98 -18.89 -8.96
CA THR A 329 -27.43 -18.93 -8.76
C THR A 329 -27.90 -17.55 -8.39
N PHE A 330 -28.78 -16.98 -9.20
CA PHE A 330 -29.38 -15.65 -8.98
C PHE A 330 -30.72 -15.83 -8.26
N THR A 331 -30.93 -15.02 -7.23
CA THR A 331 -32.22 -14.91 -6.54
C THR A 331 -32.71 -13.46 -6.72
N THR A 332 -33.80 -13.28 -7.43
CA THR A 332 -34.44 -11.98 -7.71
C THR A 332 -35.68 -11.80 -6.87
N ASP A 333 -36.05 -10.56 -6.57
CA ASP A 333 -37.29 -10.23 -5.85
C ASP A 333 -38.01 -9.11 -6.65
N VAL A 334 -38.93 -9.52 -7.53
CA VAL A 334 -39.60 -8.62 -8.47
C VAL A 334 -40.79 -7.95 -7.78
N PRO A 335 -40.75 -6.62 -7.53
CA PRO A 335 -41.85 -5.90 -6.91
C PRO A 335 -43.19 -6.06 -7.69
N ALA A 336 -44.32 -6.04 -6.99
CA ALA A 336 -45.64 -6.18 -7.58
C ALA A 336 -45.96 -5.07 -8.61
N ASP A 337 -45.39 -3.89 -8.42
CA ASP A 337 -45.53 -2.70 -9.26
C ASP A 337 -44.39 -2.54 -10.30
N ALA A 338 -43.46 -3.48 -10.39
CA ALA A 338 -42.38 -3.42 -11.37
C ALA A 338 -42.93 -3.35 -12.79
N LYS A 339 -42.39 -2.44 -13.61
CA LYS A 339 -42.81 -2.27 -14.99
C LYS A 339 -42.29 -3.42 -15.87
N VAL A 340 -43.06 -3.76 -16.90
CA VAL A 340 -42.59 -4.69 -17.91
C VAL A 340 -41.48 -4.01 -18.71
N GLY A 341 -40.39 -4.71 -18.95
CA GLY A 341 -39.22 -4.20 -19.68
C GLY A 341 -37.98 -5.04 -19.51
N GLN A 342 -36.91 -4.61 -20.15
CA GLN A 342 -35.59 -5.26 -20.00
C GLN A 342 -34.81 -4.61 -18.86
N TYR A 343 -34.37 -5.43 -17.96
CA TYR A 343 -33.57 -5.04 -16.79
C TYR A 343 -32.17 -5.61 -16.93
N HIS A 344 -31.15 -4.81 -16.65
CA HIS A 344 -29.75 -5.22 -16.75
C HIS A 344 -28.92 -4.66 -15.60
N ASP A 345 -27.78 -5.30 -15.35
CA ASP A 345 -26.74 -4.84 -14.44
C ASP A 345 -25.37 -5.29 -14.96
N VAL A 346 -24.32 -4.68 -14.42
CA VAL A 346 -22.93 -5.08 -14.66
C VAL A 346 -22.27 -5.35 -13.32
N LEU A 347 -21.79 -6.58 -13.12
CA LEU A 347 -21.01 -6.98 -11.96
C LEU A 347 -19.52 -6.85 -12.25
N THR A 348 -18.80 -6.13 -11.39
CA THR A 348 -17.34 -6.07 -11.41
C THR A 348 -16.81 -6.92 -10.26
N PHE A 349 -16.13 -8.02 -10.57
CA PHE A 349 -15.59 -8.94 -9.59
C PHE A 349 -14.25 -8.46 -9.04
N THR A 350 -14.07 -8.64 -7.75
CA THR A 350 -12.83 -8.36 -7.02
C THR A 350 -12.39 -9.60 -6.25
N VAL A 351 -11.12 -9.96 -6.36
CA VAL A 351 -10.52 -11.07 -5.63
C VAL A 351 -9.35 -10.53 -4.82
N VAL A 352 -9.42 -10.70 -3.50
CA VAL A 352 -8.36 -10.24 -2.59
C VAL A 352 -7.87 -11.40 -1.72
N THR A 353 -6.56 -11.46 -1.54
CA THR A 353 -5.96 -12.42 -0.59
C THR A 353 -6.32 -12.00 0.83
N LYS A 354 -6.88 -12.90 1.62
CA LYS A 354 -7.02 -12.72 3.06
C LYS A 354 -5.95 -13.55 3.75
N THR A 355 -5.09 -12.86 4.39
CA THR A 355 -3.99 -13.42 5.20
C THR A 355 -4.41 -13.53 6.65
#